data_b10356e8ec9a570dfcd395659cc41916
#
_entry.id   b10356e8ec9a570dfcd395659cc41916
#
_cell.length_a   1.000
_cell.length_b   1.000
_cell.length_c   1.000
_cell.angle_alpha   90.00
_cell.angle_beta   90.00
_cell.angle_gamma   90.00
#
_symmetry.space_group_name_H-M   'P 1'
#
loop_
_entity.id
_entity.type
_entity.pdbx_description
1 polymer ?
#
loop_
_entity_poly.entity_id
_entity_poly.type
_entity_poly.pdbx_seq_one_letter_code
_entity_poly.pdbx_strand_id
1 'polypeptide(L)'
;MYTQFFGNFLLSKGYITNEQLFDALKEKAQKHAKLGTLAIHSGLMTAAEVDSVIVEQTHQDKKFGELTIEMGYLTDEQVKELLSIQSPDFLLLGQILLDKGIIDNTTLEKSIHDYRSENAISDLDMVLEDKDSINHLIGHFFANTGIDPSAIDIMYLELLFNSFIRFVGDDYTPLSAEICDSFSADCMVRQDIEGSYAISTYIGMSQTTAINFASRYVNESFSVYDEYVQASLSLIHI
;
A
#
# COMPACT_ATOMS: atom_id res chain seq x y z
N MET A 1 2.17 -6.57 0.48
CA MET A 1 1.27 -6.47 -0.70
C MET A 1 -0.07 -5.78 -0.39
N TYR A 2 -0.70 -6.00 0.74
CA TYR A 2 -1.97 -5.32 1.11
C TYR A 2 -1.93 -3.80 1.01
N THR A 3 -0.81 -3.18 1.39
CA THR A 3 -0.62 -1.72 1.34
C THR A 3 -0.75 -1.17 -0.08
N GLN A 4 -0.16 -1.85 -1.07
CA GLN A 4 -0.16 -1.42 -2.46
C GLN A 4 -1.58 -1.40 -3.04
N PHE A 5 -2.39 -2.39 -2.69
CA PHE A 5 -3.78 -2.47 -3.15
C PHE A 5 -4.74 -1.60 -2.34
N PHE A 6 -4.43 -1.28 -1.07
CA PHE A 6 -5.24 -0.35 -0.29
C PHE A 6 -5.26 1.06 -0.89
N GLY A 7 -4.12 1.55 -1.38
CA GLY A 7 -4.07 2.82 -2.12
C GLY A 7 -4.96 2.81 -3.36
N ASN A 8 -4.91 1.73 -4.14
CA ASN A 8 -5.81 1.54 -5.29
C ASN A 8 -7.29 1.50 -4.87
N PHE A 9 -7.61 0.80 -3.78
CA PHE A 9 -8.96 0.74 -3.23
C PHE A 9 -9.49 2.15 -2.90
N LEU A 10 -8.71 2.96 -2.19
CA LEU A 10 -9.09 4.34 -1.84
C LEU A 10 -9.34 5.20 -3.09
N LEU A 11 -8.53 5.04 -4.15
CA LEU A 11 -8.72 5.69 -5.44
C LEU A 11 -10.02 5.24 -6.11
N SER A 12 -10.26 3.93 -6.20
CA SER A 12 -11.45 3.35 -6.87
C SER A 12 -12.75 3.77 -6.21
N LYS A 13 -12.75 3.96 -4.89
CA LYS A 13 -13.89 4.47 -4.11
C LYS A 13 -14.02 6.00 -4.16
N GLY A 14 -13.07 6.70 -4.76
CA GLY A 14 -13.08 8.16 -4.86
C GLY A 14 -12.77 8.89 -3.55
N TYR A 15 -12.19 8.20 -2.57
CA TYR A 15 -11.79 8.83 -1.30
C TYR A 15 -10.59 9.75 -1.46
N ILE A 16 -9.71 9.46 -2.43
CA ILE A 16 -8.50 10.24 -2.72
C ILE A 16 -8.29 10.36 -4.23
N THR A 17 -7.45 11.32 -4.64
CA THR A 17 -6.98 11.47 -6.02
C THR A 17 -5.61 10.82 -6.22
N ASN A 18 -5.19 10.60 -7.48
CA ASN A 18 -3.85 10.11 -7.82
C ASN A 18 -2.74 11.00 -7.24
N GLU A 19 -2.91 12.33 -7.30
CA GLU A 19 -1.95 13.30 -6.78
C GLU A 19 -1.81 13.18 -5.25
N GLN A 20 -2.94 13.08 -4.54
CA GLN A 20 -2.96 12.89 -3.09
C GLN A 20 -2.30 11.58 -2.66
N LEU A 21 -2.57 10.49 -3.37
CA LEU A 21 -1.92 9.21 -3.12
C LEU A 21 -0.40 9.30 -3.33
N PHE A 22 0.03 9.86 -4.44
CA PHE A 22 1.45 10.00 -4.77
C PHE A 22 2.20 10.84 -3.72
N ASP A 23 1.61 11.95 -3.27
CA ASP A 23 2.19 12.78 -2.23
C ASP A 23 2.21 12.09 -0.86
N ALA A 24 1.21 11.27 -0.55
CA ALA A 24 1.19 10.49 0.69
C ALA A 24 2.26 9.39 0.69
N LEU A 25 2.45 8.68 -0.43
CA LEU A 25 3.47 7.63 -0.55
C LEU A 25 4.90 8.17 -0.39
N LYS A 26 5.19 9.40 -0.85
CA LYS A 26 6.49 10.05 -0.64
C LYS A 26 6.84 10.29 0.84
N GLU A 27 5.84 10.50 1.68
CA GLU A 27 6.03 10.78 3.10
C GLU A 27 6.10 9.53 3.98
N LYS A 28 5.74 8.36 3.44
CA LYS A 28 5.60 7.10 4.18
C LYS A 28 6.87 6.72 4.96
N ALA A 29 8.05 6.94 4.40
CA ALA A 29 9.32 6.48 4.97
C ALA A 29 9.69 7.10 6.34
N GLN A 30 8.96 8.11 6.84
CA GLN A 30 9.30 8.85 8.07
C GLN A 30 8.17 8.86 9.12
N LYS A 31 7.09 8.13 8.90
CA LYS A 31 5.88 8.19 9.74
C LYS A 31 5.63 6.89 10.51
N HIS A 32 4.90 7.03 11.61
CA HIS A 32 4.36 5.91 12.40
C HIS A 32 2.86 6.12 12.55
N ALA A 33 2.08 5.03 12.55
CA ALA A 33 0.66 5.13 12.83
C ALA A 33 0.44 5.55 14.30
N LYS A 34 -0.49 6.48 14.52
CA LYS A 34 -0.88 6.93 15.86
C LYS A 34 -1.74 5.89 16.56
N LEU A 35 -1.77 5.93 17.89
CA LEU A 35 -2.53 4.97 18.70
C LEU A 35 -4.03 4.93 18.33
N GLY A 36 -4.63 6.07 18.00
CA GLY A 36 -6.03 6.12 17.54
C GLY A 36 -6.26 5.35 16.23
N THR A 37 -5.37 5.51 15.26
CA THR A 37 -5.42 4.76 13.98
C THR A 37 -5.25 3.26 14.20
N LEU A 38 -4.35 2.86 15.11
CA LEU A 38 -4.16 1.45 15.49
C LEU A 38 -5.41 0.90 16.19
N ALA A 39 -6.03 1.67 17.08
CA ALA A 39 -7.23 1.27 17.80
C ALA A 39 -8.44 1.07 16.87
N ILE A 40 -8.64 1.94 15.88
CA ILE A 40 -9.65 1.77 14.83
C ILE A 40 -9.38 0.50 14.03
N HIS A 41 -8.14 0.30 13.58
CA HIS A 41 -7.77 -0.88 12.80
C HIS A 41 -8.01 -2.18 13.54
N SER A 42 -7.67 -2.22 14.83
CA SER A 42 -7.87 -3.40 15.68
C SER A 42 -9.33 -3.59 16.12
N GLY A 43 -10.25 -2.70 15.72
CA GLY A 43 -11.65 -2.75 16.13
C GLY A 43 -11.88 -2.51 17.62
N LEU A 44 -10.88 -1.95 18.32
CA LEU A 44 -10.96 -1.66 19.76
C LEU A 44 -11.62 -0.31 20.04
N MET A 45 -11.61 0.60 19.08
CA MET A 45 -12.32 1.88 19.14
C MET A 45 -12.95 2.19 17.78
N THR A 46 -14.07 2.89 17.82
CA THR A 46 -14.70 3.51 16.65
C THR A 46 -14.08 4.87 16.35
N ALA A 47 -14.27 5.38 15.13
CA ALA A 47 -13.84 6.72 14.75
C ALA A 47 -14.41 7.80 15.70
N ALA A 48 -15.69 7.68 16.07
CA ALA A 48 -16.35 8.63 16.97
C ALA A 48 -15.74 8.66 18.38
N GLU A 49 -15.30 7.51 18.89
CA GLU A 49 -14.61 7.42 20.18
C GLU A 49 -13.22 8.03 20.10
N VAL A 50 -12.48 7.79 19.00
CA VAL A 50 -11.18 8.42 18.74
C VAL A 50 -11.33 9.94 18.66
N ASP A 51 -12.31 10.45 17.92
CA ASP A 51 -12.59 11.89 17.83
C ASP A 51 -12.94 12.50 19.19
N SER A 52 -13.72 11.78 20.02
CA SER A 52 -14.04 12.20 21.39
C SER A 52 -12.79 12.36 22.25
N VAL A 53 -11.83 11.43 22.16
CA VAL A 53 -10.55 11.52 22.88
C VAL A 53 -9.70 12.68 22.35
N ILE A 54 -9.67 12.91 21.03
CA ILE A 54 -8.94 14.04 20.43
C ILE A 54 -9.50 15.37 20.94
N VAL A 55 -10.83 15.50 21.02
CA VAL A 55 -11.47 16.70 21.57
C VAL A 55 -11.09 16.88 23.05
N GLU A 56 -11.16 15.82 23.88
CA GLU A 56 -10.79 15.87 25.28
C GLU A 56 -9.30 16.25 25.46
N GLN A 57 -8.43 15.78 24.57
CA GLN A 57 -7.01 16.12 24.57
C GLN A 57 -6.74 17.61 24.35
N THR A 58 -7.68 18.35 23.73
CA THR A 58 -7.56 19.81 23.63
C THR A 58 -7.82 20.53 24.95
N HIS A 59 -8.49 19.87 25.91
CA HIS A 59 -8.84 20.42 27.21
C HIS A 59 -7.90 19.95 28.34
N GLN A 60 -7.17 18.85 28.12
CA GLN A 60 -6.28 18.25 29.13
C GLN A 60 -4.89 18.00 28.53
N ASP A 61 -3.84 18.34 29.32
CA ASP A 61 -2.45 18.04 28.95
C ASP A 61 -2.11 16.59 29.32
N LYS A 62 -2.74 15.64 28.58
CA LYS A 62 -2.55 14.20 28.76
C LYS A 62 -2.30 13.53 27.40
N LYS A 63 -1.61 12.38 27.45
CA LYS A 63 -1.41 11.57 26.25
C LYS A 63 -2.72 10.90 25.82
N PHE A 64 -2.86 10.67 24.54
CA PHE A 64 -4.04 9.99 23.97
C PHE A 64 -4.35 8.66 24.70
N GLY A 65 -3.32 7.81 24.92
CA GLY A 65 -3.51 6.54 25.62
C GLY A 65 -3.97 6.68 27.08
N GLU A 66 -3.55 7.72 27.78
CA GLU A 66 -4.02 7.99 29.16
C GLU A 66 -5.50 8.38 29.16
N LEU A 67 -5.90 9.23 28.21
CA LEU A 67 -7.30 9.65 28.08
C LEU A 67 -8.20 8.50 27.64
N THR A 68 -7.76 7.62 26.74
CA THR A 68 -8.56 6.45 26.34
C THR A 68 -8.86 5.52 27.52
N ILE A 69 -7.89 5.37 28.45
CA ILE A 69 -8.09 4.58 29.67
C ILE A 69 -9.07 5.29 30.63
N GLU A 70 -8.87 6.57 30.87
CA GLU A 70 -9.73 7.37 31.78
C GLU A 70 -11.18 7.43 31.27
N MET A 71 -11.39 7.56 29.96
CA MET A 71 -12.71 7.56 29.33
C MET A 71 -13.33 6.16 29.21
N GLY A 72 -12.58 5.10 29.56
CA GLY A 72 -13.05 3.73 29.57
C GLY A 72 -13.15 3.08 28.19
N TYR A 73 -12.50 3.64 27.17
CA TYR A 73 -12.48 3.07 25.82
C TYR A 73 -11.47 1.94 25.67
N LEU A 74 -10.30 2.05 26.33
CA LEU A 74 -9.24 1.02 26.31
C LEU A 74 -8.77 0.69 27.72
N THR A 75 -8.25 -0.52 27.90
CA THR A 75 -7.53 -0.89 29.11
C THR A 75 -6.03 -0.56 28.99
N ASP A 76 -5.31 -0.52 30.12
CA ASP A 76 -3.84 -0.31 30.12
C ASP A 76 -3.11 -1.40 29.33
N GLU A 77 -3.60 -2.65 29.41
CA GLU A 77 -3.07 -3.79 28.65
C GLU A 77 -3.26 -3.59 27.14
N GLN A 78 -4.46 -3.17 26.70
CA GLN A 78 -4.76 -2.93 25.29
C GLN A 78 -3.89 -1.78 24.73
N VAL A 79 -3.70 -0.71 25.49
CA VAL A 79 -2.81 0.39 25.08
C VAL A 79 -1.37 -0.10 24.91
N LYS A 80 -0.85 -0.92 25.85
CA LYS A 80 0.49 -1.50 25.75
C LYS A 80 0.62 -2.44 24.56
N GLU A 81 -0.38 -3.26 24.32
CA GLU A 81 -0.43 -4.17 23.17
C GLU A 81 -0.40 -3.39 21.85
N LEU A 82 -1.27 -2.40 21.68
CA LEU A 82 -1.30 -1.55 20.48
C LEU A 82 0.03 -0.84 20.24
N LEU A 83 0.70 -0.36 21.28
CA LEU A 83 2.00 0.30 21.16
C LEU A 83 3.13 -0.68 20.83
N SER A 84 2.96 -1.97 21.10
CA SER A 84 3.94 -3.02 20.77
C SER A 84 3.80 -3.58 19.35
N ILE A 85 2.64 -3.37 18.71
CA ILE A 85 2.37 -3.85 17.37
C ILE A 85 3.16 -3.03 16.36
N GLN A 86 3.90 -3.69 15.49
CA GLN A 86 4.46 -3.05 14.30
C GLN A 86 3.29 -2.71 13.36
N SER A 87 3.09 -1.41 13.13
CA SER A 87 1.97 -0.93 12.31
C SER A 87 2.04 -1.50 10.89
N PRO A 88 0.98 -2.15 10.39
CA PRO A 88 0.93 -2.51 8.99
C PRO A 88 1.10 -1.27 8.11
N ASP A 89 1.84 -1.41 7.04
CA ASP A 89 2.22 -0.30 6.16
C ASP A 89 1.04 0.45 5.55
N PHE A 90 -0.08 -0.23 5.28
CA PHE A 90 -1.27 0.43 4.74
C PHE A 90 -1.92 1.39 5.76
N LEU A 91 -1.74 1.16 7.07
CA LEU A 91 -2.19 2.09 8.10
C LEU A 91 -1.34 3.36 8.13
N LEU A 92 -0.06 3.26 7.75
CA LEU A 92 0.78 4.45 7.60
C LEU A 92 0.25 5.34 6.49
N LEU A 93 -0.21 4.77 5.37
CA LEU A 93 -0.88 5.52 4.33
C LEU A 93 -2.15 6.21 4.87
N GLY A 94 -3.00 5.47 5.58
CA GLY A 94 -4.19 6.03 6.24
C GLY A 94 -3.85 7.18 7.20
N GLN A 95 -2.82 7.01 8.02
CA GLN A 95 -2.36 8.05 8.96
C GLN A 95 -1.87 9.31 8.25
N ILE A 96 -1.12 9.17 7.16
CA ILE A 96 -0.66 10.32 6.37
C ILE A 96 -1.83 11.08 5.77
N LEU A 97 -2.82 10.38 5.25
CA LEU A 97 -4.04 10.98 4.70
C LEU A 97 -4.85 11.73 5.77
N LEU A 98 -4.93 11.20 6.99
CA LEU A 98 -5.52 11.87 8.15
C LEU A 98 -4.73 13.13 8.53
N ASP A 99 -3.40 13.04 8.66
CA ASP A 99 -2.54 14.16 9.03
C ASP A 99 -2.60 15.32 8.02
N LYS A 100 -2.83 14.99 6.74
CA LYS A 100 -3.04 15.98 5.67
C LYS A 100 -4.48 16.51 5.61
N GLY A 101 -5.40 15.98 6.40
CA GLY A 101 -6.81 16.34 6.36
C GLY A 101 -7.51 15.96 5.03
N ILE A 102 -6.98 14.96 4.31
CA ILE A 102 -7.55 14.46 3.05
C ILE A 102 -8.75 13.56 3.35
N ILE A 103 -8.65 12.76 4.42
CA ILE A 103 -9.74 11.95 4.96
C ILE A 103 -9.88 12.23 6.46
N ASP A 104 -11.03 11.89 7.03
CA ASP A 104 -11.28 11.91 8.46
C ASP A 104 -11.27 10.48 9.06
N ASN A 105 -11.35 10.38 10.38
CA ASN A 105 -11.35 9.09 11.08
C ASN A 105 -12.54 8.21 10.67
N THR A 106 -13.71 8.80 10.42
CA THR A 106 -14.90 8.07 9.95
C THR A 106 -14.67 7.44 8.57
N THR A 107 -14.08 8.21 7.66
CA THR A 107 -13.72 7.71 6.31
C THR A 107 -12.66 6.63 6.39
N LEU A 108 -11.66 6.78 7.27
CA LEU A 108 -10.63 5.76 7.48
C LEU A 108 -11.24 4.46 8.02
N GLU A 109 -12.05 4.53 9.08
CA GLU A 109 -12.72 3.37 9.67
C GLU A 109 -13.55 2.62 8.62
N LYS A 110 -14.39 3.35 7.89
CA LYS A 110 -15.20 2.80 6.81
C LYS A 110 -14.33 2.16 5.72
N SER A 111 -13.28 2.85 5.26
CA SER A 111 -12.42 2.34 4.19
C SER A 111 -11.67 1.07 4.59
N ILE A 112 -11.21 0.95 5.84
CA ILE A 112 -10.58 -0.26 6.36
C ILE A 112 -11.59 -1.41 6.40
N HIS A 113 -12.80 -1.15 6.92
CA HIS A 113 -13.86 -2.14 7.00
C HIS A 113 -14.26 -2.65 5.60
N ASP A 114 -14.53 -1.73 4.67
CA ASP A 114 -14.97 -2.06 3.31
C ASP A 114 -13.86 -2.80 2.55
N TYR A 115 -12.59 -2.36 2.69
CA TYR A 115 -11.44 -3.02 2.07
C TYR A 115 -11.29 -4.47 2.52
N ARG A 116 -11.41 -4.72 3.83
CA ARG A 116 -11.36 -6.07 4.39
C ARG A 116 -12.54 -6.92 3.91
N SER A 117 -13.75 -6.37 3.98
CA SER A 117 -14.97 -7.07 3.60
C SER A 117 -14.99 -7.43 2.11
N GLU A 118 -14.65 -6.50 1.23
CA GLU A 118 -14.66 -6.71 -0.23
C GLU A 118 -13.57 -7.69 -0.68
N ASN A 119 -12.46 -7.74 0.01
CA ASN A 119 -11.35 -8.63 -0.33
C ASN A 119 -11.29 -9.90 0.54
N ALA A 120 -12.32 -10.15 1.37
CA ALA A 120 -12.40 -11.29 2.28
C ALA A 120 -11.12 -11.48 3.16
N ILE A 121 -10.50 -10.35 3.57
CA ILE A 121 -9.26 -10.32 4.33
C ILE A 121 -9.56 -10.45 5.82
N SER A 122 -9.09 -11.49 6.47
CA SER A 122 -9.14 -11.61 7.93
C SER A 122 -7.97 -10.87 8.61
N ASP A 123 -8.08 -10.62 9.92
CA ASP A 123 -6.97 -10.03 10.69
C ASP A 123 -5.71 -10.92 10.65
N LEU A 124 -5.90 -12.23 10.60
CA LEU A 124 -4.81 -13.21 10.53
C LEU A 124 -4.10 -13.14 9.18
N ASP A 125 -4.85 -12.99 8.07
CA ASP A 125 -4.28 -12.88 6.73
C ASP A 125 -3.40 -11.64 6.60
N MET A 126 -3.80 -10.53 7.21
CA MET A 126 -3.01 -9.29 7.21
C MET A 126 -1.68 -9.42 7.98
N VAL A 127 -1.62 -10.30 8.96
CA VAL A 127 -0.40 -10.55 9.76
C VAL A 127 0.50 -11.58 9.09
N LEU A 128 -0.09 -12.63 8.51
CA LEU A 128 0.65 -13.77 7.94
C LEU A 128 0.97 -13.62 6.45
N GLU A 129 0.36 -12.62 5.77
CA GLU A 129 0.43 -12.47 4.30
C GLU A 129 0.12 -13.79 3.59
N ASP A 130 -1.02 -14.41 3.96
CA ASP A 130 -1.42 -15.69 3.42
C ASP A 130 -1.57 -15.65 1.89
N LYS A 131 -1.03 -16.68 1.23
CA LYS A 131 -0.93 -16.74 -0.23
C LYS A 131 -2.28 -16.72 -0.94
N ASP A 132 -3.27 -17.42 -0.39
CA ASP A 132 -4.61 -17.50 -1.00
C ASP A 132 -5.32 -16.15 -0.93
N SER A 133 -5.14 -15.40 0.15
CA SER A 133 -5.67 -14.04 0.32
C SER A 133 -5.00 -13.03 -0.63
N ILE A 134 -3.69 -13.17 -0.87
CA ILE A 134 -2.96 -12.34 -1.85
C ILE A 134 -3.47 -12.60 -3.27
N ASN A 135 -3.63 -13.85 -3.65
CA ASN A 135 -4.16 -14.22 -4.96
C ASN A 135 -5.58 -13.69 -5.17
N HIS A 136 -6.41 -13.74 -4.12
CA HIS A 136 -7.75 -13.18 -4.15
C HIS A 136 -7.74 -11.65 -4.35
N LEU A 137 -6.84 -10.96 -3.66
CA LEU A 137 -6.64 -9.51 -3.78
C LEU A 137 -6.23 -9.10 -5.20
N ILE A 138 -5.27 -9.81 -5.81
CA ILE A 138 -4.85 -9.62 -7.19
C ILE A 138 -6.03 -9.86 -8.15
N GLY A 139 -6.76 -10.97 -7.96
CA GLY A 139 -7.94 -11.31 -8.77
C GLY A 139 -9.02 -10.23 -8.71
N HIS A 140 -9.30 -9.69 -7.54
CA HIS A 140 -10.24 -8.58 -7.34
C HIS A 140 -9.79 -7.28 -8.03
N PHE A 141 -8.50 -6.95 -7.95
CA PHE A 141 -7.96 -5.80 -8.67
C PHE A 141 -8.25 -5.87 -10.17
N PHE A 142 -7.96 -7.02 -10.82
CA PHE A 142 -8.20 -7.19 -12.23
C PHE A 142 -9.70 -7.24 -12.57
N ALA A 143 -10.53 -7.91 -11.76
CA ALA A 143 -11.97 -7.92 -11.94
C ALA A 143 -12.57 -6.50 -11.91
N ASN A 144 -12.09 -5.63 -11.02
CA ASN A 144 -12.52 -4.25 -10.93
C ASN A 144 -12.11 -3.39 -12.14
N THR A 145 -11.10 -3.83 -12.90
CA THR A 145 -10.70 -3.18 -14.17
C THR A 145 -11.44 -3.76 -15.38
N GLY A 146 -12.33 -4.71 -15.18
CA GLY A 146 -13.10 -5.36 -16.24
C GLY A 146 -12.36 -6.48 -16.97
N ILE A 147 -11.20 -6.90 -16.45
CA ILE A 147 -10.43 -8.04 -16.96
C ILE A 147 -10.89 -9.31 -16.24
N ASP A 148 -11.21 -10.37 -16.99
CA ASP A 148 -11.54 -11.66 -16.41
C ASP A 148 -10.30 -12.26 -15.71
N PRO A 149 -10.34 -12.46 -14.38
CA PRO A 149 -9.20 -13.02 -13.64
C PRO A 149 -8.76 -14.40 -14.17
N SER A 150 -9.65 -15.18 -14.79
CA SER A 150 -9.30 -16.48 -15.39
C SER A 150 -8.41 -16.37 -16.64
N ALA A 151 -8.33 -15.18 -17.23
CA ALA A 151 -7.45 -14.90 -18.38
C ALA A 151 -6.02 -14.52 -17.97
N ILE A 152 -5.74 -14.47 -16.64
CA ILE A 152 -4.48 -13.96 -16.10
C ILE A 152 -3.79 -15.06 -15.30
N ASP A 153 -2.48 -15.18 -15.45
CA ASP A 153 -1.66 -15.99 -14.54
C ASP A 153 -1.42 -15.24 -13.24
N ILE A 154 -2.32 -15.44 -12.26
CA ILE A 154 -2.24 -14.78 -10.95
C ILE A 154 -0.93 -15.12 -10.23
N MET A 155 -0.43 -16.34 -10.37
CA MET A 155 0.83 -16.76 -9.75
C MET A 155 2.03 -15.99 -10.34
N TYR A 156 2.01 -15.71 -11.64
CA TYR A 156 3.02 -14.86 -12.27
C TYR A 156 2.94 -13.41 -11.77
N LEU A 157 1.74 -12.86 -11.63
CA LEU A 157 1.54 -11.50 -11.10
C LEU A 157 1.95 -11.39 -9.62
N GLU A 158 1.67 -12.40 -8.81
CA GLU A 158 2.16 -12.47 -7.43
C GLU A 158 3.69 -12.39 -7.40
N LEU A 159 4.36 -13.18 -8.25
CA LEU A 159 5.82 -13.15 -8.36
C LEU A 159 6.32 -11.78 -8.80
N LEU A 160 5.67 -11.15 -9.79
CA LEU A 160 6.01 -9.83 -10.29
C LEU A 160 5.89 -8.77 -9.19
N PHE A 161 4.76 -8.71 -8.48
CA PHE A 161 4.54 -7.75 -7.39
C PHE A 161 5.51 -7.98 -6.22
N ASN A 162 5.79 -9.22 -5.85
CA ASN A 162 6.78 -9.54 -4.82
C ASN A 162 8.19 -9.12 -5.24
N SER A 163 8.53 -9.25 -6.52
CA SER A 163 9.81 -8.78 -7.05
C SER A 163 9.92 -7.26 -6.99
N PHE A 164 8.85 -6.53 -7.31
CA PHE A 164 8.83 -5.08 -7.12
C PHE A 164 9.06 -4.69 -5.65
N ILE A 165 8.37 -5.30 -4.70
CA ILE A 165 8.56 -5.04 -3.27
C ILE A 165 10.02 -5.29 -2.86
N ARG A 166 10.60 -6.39 -3.32
CA ARG A 166 11.94 -6.80 -2.94
C ARG A 166 13.04 -5.89 -3.52
N PHE A 167 12.92 -5.48 -4.77
CA PHE A 167 13.99 -4.81 -5.50
C PHE A 167 13.78 -3.31 -5.68
N VAL A 168 12.55 -2.85 -5.69
CA VAL A 168 12.20 -1.42 -5.87
C VAL A 168 11.79 -0.78 -4.57
N GLY A 169 11.08 -1.52 -3.74
CA GLY A 169 10.51 -1.05 -2.48
C GLY A 169 8.99 -1.21 -2.47
N ASP A 170 8.40 -0.88 -1.35
CA ASP A 170 6.98 -1.05 -1.07
C ASP A 170 6.14 0.23 -1.28
N ASP A 171 6.75 1.28 -1.81
CA ASP A 171 6.15 2.59 -2.03
C ASP A 171 5.53 2.76 -3.45
N TYR A 172 4.98 1.68 -4.00
CA TYR A 172 4.20 1.71 -5.23
C TYR A 172 2.76 1.28 -5.00
N THR A 173 1.87 1.62 -5.92
CA THR A 173 0.47 1.17 -5.92
C THR A 173 0.05 0.87 -7.35
N PRO A 174 -0.53 -0.32 -7.63
CA PRO A 174 -1.14 -0.59 -8.92
C PRO A 174 -2.37 0.32 -9.09
N LEU A 175 -2.43 1.06 -10.21
CA LEU A 175 -3.49 2.05 -10.45
C LEU A 175 -4.62 1.48 -11.29
N SER A 176 -4.27 0.82 -12.41
CA SER A 176 -5.24 0.24 -13.35
C SER A 176 -4.61 -0.90 -14.13
N ALA A 177 -5.43 -1.70 -14.75
CA ALA A 177 -5.03 -2.70 -15.74
C ALA A 177 -5.97 -2.61 -16.95
N GLU A 178 -5.42 -2.82 -18.14
CA GLU A 178 -6.17 -2.84 -19.39
C GLU A 178 -5.58 -3.85 -20.38
N ILE A 179 -6.41 -4.35 -21.27
CA ILE A 179 -5.94 -5.16 -22.40
C ILE A 179 -5.66 -4.20 -23.56
N CYS A 180 -4.43 -4.21 -24.07
CA CYS A 180 -4.03 -3.38 -25.19
C CYS A 180 -3.18 -4.16 -26.19
N ASP A 181 -3.21 -3.74 -27.46
CA ASP A 181 -2.41 -4.37 -28.52
C ASP A 181 -0.95 -3.88 -28.49
N SER A 182 -0.72 -2.69 -27.96
CA SER A 182 0.61 -2.08 -27.84
C SER A 182 0.63 -0.99 -26.77
N PHE A 183 1.80 -0.73 -26.21
CA PHE A 183 2.05 0.44 -25.38
C PHE A 183 3.42 1.03 -25.69
N SER A 184 3.67 2.27 -25.28
CA SER A 184 4.95 2.95 -25.43
C SER A 184 5.36 3.63 -24.13
N ALA A 185 6.65 3.70 -23.88
CA ALA A 185 7.24 4.39 -22.74
C ALA A 185 8.61 4.98 -23.14
N ASP A 186 9.11 5.96 -22.37
CA ASP A 186 10.42 6.56 -22.61
C ASP A 186 11.56 5.54 -22.51
N CYS A 187 11.42 4.64 -21.53
CA CYS A 187 12.34 3.53 -21.29
C CYS A 187 11.55 2.24 -21.22
N MET A 188 12.05 1.19 -21.84
CA MET A 188 11.38 -0.11 -21.85
C MET A 188 12.40 -1.22 -21.59
N VAL A 189 12.08 -2.06 -20.62
CA VAL A 189 12.82 -3.30 -20.33
C VAL A 189 11.98 -4.47 -20.80
N ARG A 190 12.57 -5.39 -21.55
CA ARG A 190 11.93 -6.64 -21.96
C ARG A 190 12.58 -7.81 -21.26
N GLN A 191 11.77 -8.72 -20.79
CA GLN A 191 12.20 -10.00 -20.27
C GLN A 191 11.45 -11.11 -20.98
N ASP A 192 12.19 -12.07 -21.51
CA ASP A 192 11.64 -13.29 -22.11
C ASP A 192 11.86 -14.45 -21.15
N ILE A 193 10.77 -15.13 -20.80
CA ILE A 193 10.78 -16.33 -19.97
C ILE A 193 10.49 -17.52 -20.89
N GLU A 194 11.41 -18.47 -20.94
CA GLU A 194 11.30 -19.69 -21.72
C GLU A 194 11.09 -20.90 -20.79
N GLY A 195 10.18 -21.78 -21.13
CA GLY A 195 9.86 -22.98 -20.34
C GLY A 195 8.63 -23.67 -20.87
N SER A 196 7.84 -24.25 -19.97
CA SER A 196 6.53 -24.85 -20.31
C SER A 196 5.55 -23.82 -20.88
N TYR A 197 5.76 -22.55 -20.55
CA TYR A 197 5.09 -21.38 -21.11
C TYR A 197 6.15 -20.39 -21.57
N ALA A 198 5.94 -19.79 -22.74
CA ALA A 198 6.75 -18.69 -23.23
C ALA A 198 6.02 -17.39 -22.94
N ILE A 199 6.61 -16.55 -22.08
CA ILE A 199 6.03 -15.25 -21.69
C ILE A 199 7.06 -14.18 -21.97
N SER A 200 6.65 -13.09 -22.64
CA SER A 200 7.44 -11.87 -22.75
C SER A 200 6.82 -10.80 -21.88
N THR A 201 7.57 -10.30 -20.91
CA THR A 201 7.18 -9.19 -20.06
C THR A 201 7.88 -7.92 -20.52
N TYR A 202 7.14 -6.83 -20.56
CA TYR A 202 7.65 -5.51 -20.88
C TYR A 202 7.36 -4.57 -19.72
N ILE A 203 8.39 -3.90 -19.21
CA ILE A 203 8.24 -2.86 -18.18
C ILE A 203 8.59 -1.54 -18.83
N GLY A 204 7.58 -0.70 -18.99
CA GLY A 204 7.72 0.66 -19.51
C GLY A 204 7.73 1.68 -18.38
N MET A 205 8.60 2.69 -18.48
CA MET A 205 8.71 3.73 -17.46
C MET A 205 9.21 5.06 -18.03
N SER A 206 8.97 6.16 -17.33
CA SER A 206 9.60 7.44 -17.64
C SER A 206 11.10 7.41 -17.34
N GLN A 207 11.89 8.30 -17.95
CA GLN A 207 13.32 8.42 -17.64
C GLN A 207 13.57 8.68 -16.16
N THR A 208 12.75 9.53 -15.52
CA THR A 208 12.87 9.80 -14.07
C THR A 208 12.63 8.55 -13.24
N THR A 209 11.62 7.75 -13.59
CA THR A 209 11.34 6.48 -12.92
C THR A 209 12.49 5.49 -13.13
N ALA A 210 13.05 5.41 -14.35
CA ALA A 210 14.19 4.55 -14.67
C ALA A 210 15.44 4.89 -13.83
N ILE A 211 15.75 6.18 -13.69
CA ILE A 211 16.85 6.67 -12.84
C ILE A 211 16.63 6.26 -11.38
N ASN A 212 15.43 6.51 -10.84
CA ASN A 212 15.11 6.16 -9.45
C ASN A 212 15.14 4.65 -9.21
N PHE A 213 14.63 3.88 -10.16
CA PHE A 213 14.63 2.42 -10.10
C PHE A 213 16.05 1.86 -10.10
N ALA A 214 16.91 2.29 -11.05
CA ALA A 214 18.29 1.88 -11.12
C ALA A 214 19.06 2.28 -9.84
N SER A 215 18.83 3.51 -9.35
CA SER A 215 19.49 4.00 -8.13
C SER A 215 19.16 3.13 -6.91
N ARG A 216 17.91 2.70 -6.76
CA ARG A 216 17.50 1.79 -5.68
C ARG A 216 18.08 0.39 -5.86
N TYR A 217 18.03 -0.13 -7.07
CA TYR A 217 18.48 -1.49 -7.37
C TYR A 217 19.97 -1.70 -7.08
N VAL A 218 20.83 -0.76 -7.50
CA VAL A 218 22.28 -0.85 -7.27
C VAL A 218 22.75 -0.16 -6.00
N ASN A 219 21.83 0.51 -5.27
CA ASN A 219 22.12 1.32 -4.08
C ASN A 219 23.14 2.44 -4.34
N GLU A 220 23.03 3.08 -5.51
CA GLU A 220 23.83 4.24 -5.92
C GLU A 220 22.91 5.36 -6.40
N SER A 221 23.37 6.62 -6.32
CA SER A 221 22.57 7.76 -6.74
C SER A 221 22.89 8.16 -8.19
N PHE A 222 21.93 8.00 -9.08
CA PHE A 222 22.01 8.52 -10.45
C PHE A 222 21.18 9.81 -10.56
N SER A 223 21.64 10.75 -11.37
CA SER A 223 20.94 12.02 -11.64
C SER A 223 20.58 12.21 -13.11
N VAL A 224 21.13 11.39 -13.99
CA VAL A 224 20.93 11.49 -15.45
C VAL A 224 20.66 10.08 -15.99
N TYR A 225 19.80 10.00 -17.00
CA TYR A 225 19.55 8.76 -17.73
C TYR A 225 20.66 8.55 -18.78
N ASP A 226 21.60 7.70 -18.46
CA ASP A 226 22.78 7.38 -19.27
C ASP A 226 22.97 5.87 -19.46
N GLU A 227 24.10 5.48 -20.03
CA GLU A 227 24.43 4.07 -20.29
C GLU A 227 24.57 3.25 -19.00
N TYR A 228 24.94 3.85 -17.87
CA TYR A 228 25.03 3.16 -16.57
C TYR A 228 23.65 2.82 -16.03
N VAL A 229 22.69 3.76 -16.14
CA VAL A 229 21.28 3.51 -15.77
C VAL A 229 20.70 2.42 -16.66
N GLN A 230 20.97 2.46 -17.98
CA GLN A 230 20.51 1.41 -18.91
C GLN A 230 21.11 0.04 -18.59
N ALA A 231 22.41 -0.01 -18.30
CA ALA A 231 23.09 -1.25 -17.91
C ALA A 231 22.54 -1.80 -16.59
N SER A 232 22.28 -0.93 -15.60
CA SER A 232 21.69 -1.32 -14.32
C SER A 232 20.29 -1.90 -14.49
N LEU A 233 19.46 -1.31 -15.35
CA LEU A 233 18.11 -1.82 -15.67
C LEU A 233 18.17 -3.18 -16.39
N SER A 234 19.21 -3.43 -17.21
CA SER A 234 19.36 -4.72 -17.90
C SER A 234 19.74 -5.88 -16.97
N LEU A 235 20.21 -5.59 -15.75
CA LEU A 235 20.53 -6.60 -14.73
C LEU A 235 19.32 -7.03 -13.91
N ILE A 236 18.16 -6.37 -14.08
CA ILE A 236 16.95 -6.71 -13.35
C ILE A 236 16.35 -7.98 -13.93
N HIS A 237 16.64 -9.10 -13.28
CA HIS A 237 16.01 -10.38 -13.55
C HIS A 237 14.85 -10.57 -12.57
N ILE A 238 13.63 -10.38 -13.05
CA ILE A 238 12.39 -10.63 -12.29
C ILE A 238 12.00 -12.09 -12.42
#